data_aa2207161417ef66597e650720221f66
#
_entry.id   aa2207161417ef66597e650720221f66
#
_cell.length_a   1.000
_cell.length_b   1.000
_cell.length_c   1.000
_cell.angle_alpha   90.00
_cell.angle_beta   90.00
_cell.angle_gamma   90.00
#
_symmetry.space_group_name_H-M   'P 1'
#
loop_
_entity.id
_entity.type
_entity.pdbx_description
1 polymer ?
#
loop_
_entity_poly.entity_id
_entity_poly.type
_entity_poly.pdbx_seq_one_letter_code
_entity_poly.pdbx_strand_id
1 'polypeptide(L)'
;YMDIAGPKMRVDLPGKGKDKGKLKVTIGQEILLVESGEEIERNQEVISCFEHGVFTHLKDGERIIIDDGKIEGIVINKNGSNHLKITRISSKKPFIKKEKGLNLPDTQINLEVLTKVDLKVIPFIAKNADLVGCSFLRTAKDVKLIKNKLKKYNNNPKLILKIETPEAVINLPSLLLEAMTEESFGVMIARGDLAVEIGFERLSEIQDEILWICEAAHAPVIWATQVLETYSKSGFATRSEITDAAHAA
;
A
#
# COMPACT_ATOMS: atom_id res chain seq x y z
N TYR A 1 10.03 -11.83 12.47
CA TYR A 1 9.16 -10.75 12.00
C TYR A 1 8.01 -11.30 11.15
N MET A 2 6.80 -10.87 11.46
CA MET A 2 5.60 -11.22 10.67
C MET A 2 4.78 -9.96 10.39
N ASP A 3 4.13 -9.89 9.21
CA ASP A 3 3.27 -8.76 8.83
C ASP A 3 1.79 -9.06 9.04
N ILE A 4 1.06 -8.06 9.53
CA ILE A 4 -0.39 -7.92 9.33
C ILE A 4 -0.55 -7.15 8.03
N ALA A 5 -1.12 -7.79 7.01
CA ALA A 5 -1.12 -7.28 5.65
C ALA A 5 -1.96 -6.00 5.46
N GLY A 6 -3.02 -5.87 6.26
CA GLY A 6 -3.96 -4.75 6.14
C GLY A 6 -4.75 -4.75 4.83
N PRO A 7 -5.51 -3.68 4.57
CA PRO A 7 -6.43 -3.60 3.43
C PRO A 7 -5.71 -3.15 2.15
N LYS A 8 -4.70 -3.93 1.70
CA LYS A 8 -4.06 -3.64 0.41
C LYS A 8 -5.01 -3.90 -0.74
N MET A 9 -5.42 -2.86 -1.40
CA MET A 9 -6.26 -2.96 -2.59
C MET A 9 -5.53 -3.66 -3.73
N ARG A 10 -6.21 -4.58 -4.40
CA ARG A 10 -5.63 -5.37 -5.48
C ARG A 10 -6.58 -5.48 -6.65
N VAL A 11 -6.01 -5.45 -7.83
CA VAL A 11 -6.74 -5.61 -9.10
C VAL A 11 -7.38 -6.99 -9.19
N ASP A 12 -8.65 -7.03 -9.53
CA ASP A 12 -9.32 -8.20 -10.09
C ASP A 12 -9.71 -7.95 -11.55
N LEU A 13 -9.78 -9.04 -12.34
CA LEU A 13 -10.13 -9.03 -13.75
C LEU A 13 -11.30 -10.00 -13.98
N PRO A 14 -12.54 -9.59 -13.68
CA PRO A 14 -13.69 -10.48 -13.77
C PRO A 14 -14.13 -10.78 -15.21
N GLY A 15 -13.82 -9.90 -16.16
CA GLY A 15 -14.17 -10.02 -17.57
C GLY A 15 -13.04 -10.58 -18.45
N LYS A 16 -12.75 -9.88 -19.55
CA LYS A 16 -11.64 -10.22 -20.46
C LYS A 16 -10.31 -10.22 -19.69
N GLY A 17 -9.58 -11.32 -19.76
CA GLY A 17 -8.33 -11.51 -18.99
C GLY A 17 -8.49 -12.41 -17.77
N LYS A 18 -9.71 -12.75 -17.35
CA LYS A 18 -9.99 -13.63 -16.22
C LYS A 18 -9.18 -14.92 -16.26
N ASP A 19 -9.24 -15.64 -17.36
CA ASP A 19 -8.57 -16.94 -17.53
C ASP A 19 -7.04 -16.83 -17.61
N LYS A 20 -6.53 -15.70 -18.12
CA LYS A 20 -5.08 -15.46 -18.28
C LYS A 20 -4.47 -14.66 -17.14
N GLY A 21 -5.28 -14.17 -16.20
CA GLY A 21 -4.86 -13.32 -15.08
C GLY A 21 -4.20 -11.99 -15.54
N LYS A 22 -4.43 -11.55 -16.79
CA LYS A 22 -3.84 -10.33 -17.35
C LYS A 22 -4.70 -9.74 -18.48
N LEU A 23 -4.75 -8.41 -18.52
CA LEU A 23 -5.39 -7.61 -19.56
C LEU A 23 -4.32 -6.76 -20.25
N LYS A 24 -4.20 -6.85 -21.58
CA LYS A 24 -3.32 -5.97 -22.35
C LYS A 24 -3.96 -4.60 -22.46
N VAL A 25 -3.14 -3.55 -22.28
CA VAL A 25 -3.63 -2.16 -22.32
C VAL A 25 -2.75 -1.27 -23.19
N THR A 26 -3.32 -0.16 -23.64
CA THR A 26 -2.64 0.88 -24.44
C THR A 26 -2.96 2.26 -23.88
N ILE A 27 -2.07 3.23 -24.11
CA ILE A 27 -2.34 4.62 -23.73
C ILE A 27 -3.58 5.13 -24.46
N GLY A 28 -4.44 5.85 -23.75
CA GLY A 28 -5.71 6.35 -24.25
C GLY A 28 -6.87 5.36 -24.19
N GLN A 29 -6.60 4.08 -23.89
CA GLN A 29 -7.65 3.08 -23.72
C GLN A 29 -8.50 3.40 -22.50
N GLU A 30 -9.80 3.17 -22.61
CA GLU A 30 -10.77 3.35 -21.55
C GLU A 30 -11.32 1.98 -21.14
N ILE A 31 -11.28 1.70 -19.84
CA ILE A 31 -11.65 0.41 -19.28
C ILE A 31 -12.70 0.65 -18.21
N LEU A 32 -13.82 -0.05 -18.28
CA LEU A 32 -14.89 0.06 -17.30
C LEU A 32 -14.41 -0.40 -15.90
N LEU A 33 -14.70 0.40 -14.89
CA LEU A 33 -14.49 0.05 -13.47
C LEU A 33 -15.80 -0.51 -12.91
N VAL A 34 -15.72 -1.68 -12.30
CA VAL A 34 -16.89 -2.40 -11.76
C VAL A 34 -16.62 -2.81 -10.32
N GLU A 35 -17.66 -2.81 -9.50
CA GLU A 35 -17.54 -3.30 -8.12
C GLU A 35 -17.35 -4.82 -8.06
N SER A 36 -16.74 -5.27 -6.98
CA SER A 36 -16.56 -6.70 -6.74
C SER A 36 -17.92 -7.41 -6.65
N GLY A 37 -18.09 -8.48 -7.41
CA GLY A 37 -19.31 -9.29 -7.42
C GLY A 37 -20.37 -8.87 -8.43
N GLU A 38 -20.15 -7.82 -9.23
CA GLU A 38 -21.04 -7.50 -10.36
C GLU A 38 -21.00 -8.57 -11.45
N GLU A 39 -22.14 -8.83 -12.07
CA GLU A 39 -22.23 -9.74 -13.23
C GLU A 39 -21.62 -9.08 -14.47
N ILE A 40 -20.60 -9.73 -15.02
CA ILE A 40 -19.81 -9.20 -16.12
C ILE A 40 -19.79 -10.19 -17.29
N GLU A 41 -19.98 -9.66 -18.50
CA GLU A 41 -19.78 -10.44 -19.70
C GLU A 41 -18.31 -10.89 -19.85
N ARG A 42 -18.10 -12.17 -20.17
CA ARG A 42 -16.77 -12.80 -20.20
C ARG A 42 -15.73 -12.06 -21.06
N ASN A 43 -16.17 -11.42 -22.15
CA ASN A 43 -15.28 -10.74 -23.09
C ASN A 43 -15.17 -9.22 -22.84
N GLN A 44 -15.85 -8.67 -21.84
CA GLN A 44 -15.81 -7.26 -21.53
C GLN A 44 -14.48 -6.86 -20.91
N GLU A 45 -13.90 -5.74 -21.33
CA GLU A 45 -12.70 -5.17 -20.75
C GLU A 45 -13.08 -4.37 -19.51
N VAL A 46 -12.89 -5.00 -18.35
CA VAL A 46 -13.26 -4.43 -17.05
C VAL A 46 -12.15 -4.65 -16.04
N ILE A 47 -12.05 -3.75 -15.09
CA ILE A 47 -11.21 -3.85 -13.91
C ILE A 47 -12.11 -3.78 -12.68
N SER A 48 -11.86 -4.66 -11.71
CA SER A 48 -12.45 -4.62 -10.39
C SER A 48 -11.37 -4.58 -9.32
N CYS A 49 -11.78 -4.31 -8.10
CA CYS A 49 -10.96 -4.46 -6.91
C CYS A 49 -11.49 -5.64 -6.08
N PHE A 50 -10.62 -6.39 -5.41
CA PHE A 50 -11.07 -7.46 -4.50
C PHE A 50 -11.85 -6.89 -3.31
N GLU A 51 -11.50 -5.68 -2.86
CA GLU A 51 -12.23 -4.97 -1.82
C GLU A 51 -13.50 -4.35 -2.41
N HIS A 52 -14.62 -4.51 -1.71
CA HIS A 52 -15.92 -4.01 -2.15
C HIS A 52 -16.10 -2.53 -1.79
N GLY A 53 -16.84 -1.78 -2.62
CA GLY A 53 -17.17 -0.38 -2.38
C GLY A 53 -16.03 0.61 -2.70
N VAL A 54 -14.94 0.14 -3.30
CA VAL A 54 -13.77 0.98 -3.60
C VAL A 54 -14.08 2.00 -4.69
N PHE A 55 -14.74 1.57 -5.75
CA PHE A 55 -14.97 2.41 -6.94
C PHE A 55 -16.20 3.31 -6.84
N THR A 56 -17.07 3.11 -5.84
CA THR A 56 -18.20 4.00 -5.57
C THR A 56 -17.79 5.40 -5.11
N HIS A 57 -16.59 5.54 -4.56
CA HIS A 57 -16.08 6.82 -4.03
C HIS A 57 -15.25 7.61 -5.04
N LEU A 58 -14.96 7.03 -6.19
CA LEU A 58 -14.14 7.68 -7.24
C LEU A 58 -14.84 8.88 -7.84
N LYS A 59 -14.07 9.94 -8.08
CA LYS A 59 -14.52 11.16 -8.75
C LYS A 59 -13.81 11.32 -10.10
N ASP A 60 -14.45 12.01 -11.01
CA ASP A 60 -13.87 12.34 -12.31
C ASP A 60 -12.53 13.09 -12.14
N GLY A 61 -11.51 12.67 -12.89
CA GLY A 61 -10.15 13.22 -12.85
C GLY A 61 -9.22 12.63 -11.79
N GLU A 62 -9.72 11.85 -10.81
CA GLU A 62 -8.85 11.19 -9.82
C GLU A 62 -7.94 10.13 -10.45
N ARG A 63 -6.74 9.97 -9.90
CA ARG A 63 -5.73 9.05 -10.41
C ARG A 63 -5.96 7.63 -9.90
N ILE A 64 -5.70 6.68 -10.77
CA ILE A 64 -5.56 5.25 -10.43
C ILE A 64 -4.18 4.79 -10.85
N ILE A 65 -3.44 4.19 -9.91
CA ILE A 65 -2.09 3.70 -10.12
C ILE A 65 -2.08 2.18 -9.90
N ILE A 66 -1.48 1.44 -10.84
CA ILE A 66 -1.48 -0.03 -10.82
C ILE A 66 -0.05 -0.56 -10.96
N ASP A 67 0.24 -1.65 -10.20
CA ASP A 67 1.51 -2.39 -10.21
C ASP A 67 2.71 -1.47 -9.92
N ASP A 68 2.67 -0.78 -8.77
CA ASP A 68 3.74 0.10 -8.25
C ASP A 68 4.13 1.21 -9.24
N GLY A 69 3.14 1.87 -9.87
CA GLY A 69 3.36 2.97 -10.79
C GLY A 69 3.69 2.56 -12.24
N LYS A 70 3.60 1.26 -12.59
CA LYS A 70 3.85 0.81 -13.96
C LYS A 70 2.76 1.22 -14.94
N ILE A 71 1.54 1.35 -14.48
CA ILE A 71 0.38 1.80 -15.25
C ILE A 71 -0.33 2.85 -14.44
N GLU A 72 -0.64 3.97 -15.07
CA GLU A 72 -1.44 5.05 -14.49
C GLU A 72 -2.58 5.43 -15.42
N GLY A 73 -3.65 5.88 -14.82
CA GLY A 73 -4.77 6.47 -15.54
C GLY A 73 -5.56 7.41 -14.65
N ILE A 74 -6.53 8.03 -15.26
CA ILE A 74 -7.49 8.91 -14.60
C ILE A 74 -8.89 8.32 -14.72
N VAL A 75 -9.68 8.57 -13.70
CA VAL A 75 -11.10 8.24 -13.70
C VAL A 75 -11.82 9.19 -14.67
N ILE A 76 -12.67 8.64 -15.52
CA ILE A 76 -13.61 9.39 -16.33
C ILE A 76 -15.02 8.85 -16.12
N ASN A 77 -15.97 9.74 -15.81
CA ASN A 77 -17.36 9.34 -15.67
C ASN A 77 -18.08 9.44 -17.01
N LYS A 78 -18.67 8.34 -17.46
CA LYS A 78 -19.47 8.27 -18.69
C LYS A 78 -20.83 7.65 -18.39
N ASN A 79 -21.89 8.42 -18.59
CA ASN A 79 -23.27 7.94 -18.40
C ASN A 79 -23.52 7.32 -17.02
N GLY A 80 -22.88 7.86 -15.97
CA GLY A 80 -23.02 7.36 -14.60
C GLY A 80 -22.12 6.17 -14.26
N SER A 81 -21.25 5.72 -15.18
CA SER A 81 -20.28 4.65 -14.94
C SER A 81 -18.86 5.20 -14.94
N ASN A 82 -18.04 4.74 -14.01
CA ASN A 82 -16.64 5.11 -13.91
C ASN A 82 -15.80 4.26 -14.86
N HIS A 83 -14.90 4.90 -15.59
CA HIS A 83 -13.92 4.25 -16.46
C HIS A 83 -12.52 4.72 -16.09
N LEU A 84 -11.55 3.83 -16.23
CA LEU A 84 -10.12 4.15 -16.17
C LEU A 84 -9.63 4.49 -17.58
N LYS A 85 -9.21 5.73 -17.81
CA LYS A 85 -8.49 6.13 -19.01
C LYS A 85 -7.00 6.03 -18.77
N ILE A 86 -6.32 5.14 -19.47
CA ILE A 86 -4.89 4.92 -19.33
C ILE A 86 -4.12 6.13 -19.85
N THR A 87 -3.33 6.76 -18.99
CA THR A 87 -2.53 7.96 -19.32
C THR A 87 -1.05 7.66 -19.43
N ARG A 88 -0.55 6.68 -18.68
CA ARG A 88 0.89 6.33 -18.67
C ARG A 88 1.11 4.82 -18.55
N ILE A 89 2.09 4.33 -19.28
CA ILE A 89 2.59 2.95 -19.17
C ILE A 89 4.12 3.00 -19.15
N SER A 90 4.74 2.65 -18.03
CA SER A 90 6.20 2.60 -17.86
C SER A 90 6.81 1.22 -18.12
N SER A 91 5.98 0.20 -18.28
CA SER A 91 6.42 -1.18 -18.50
C SER A 91 6.61 -1.51 -19.97
N LYS A 92 7.70 -2.22 -20.32
CA LYS A 92 7.87 -2.82 -21.66
C LYS A 92 6.77 -3.85 -22.01
N LYS A 93 6.06 -4.36 -21.01
CA LYS A 93 4.95 -5.30 -21.16
C LYS A 93 3.67 -4.65 -20.62
N PRO A 94 2.84 -4.03 -21.47
CA PRO A 94 1.67 -3.26 -21.07
C PRO A 94 0.51 -4.18 -20.69
N PHE A 95 0.62 -4.85 -19.54
CA PHE A 95 -0.43 -5.69 -19.02
C PHE A 95 -0.81 -5.29 -17.60
N ILE A 96 -2.08 -5.04 -17.37
CA ILE A 96 -2.68 -5.07 -16.04
C ILE A 96 -2.81 -6.54 -15.64
N LYS A 97 -2.30 -6.88 -14.46
CA LYS A 97 -2.32 -8.26 -13.96
C LYS A 97 -3.21 -8.34 -12.72
N LYS A 98 -3.92 -9.46 -12.60
CA LYS A 98 -4.68 -9.80 -11.40
C LYS A 98 -3.78 -9.83 -10.18
N GLU A 99 -4.32 -9.46 -9.01
CA GLU A 99 -3.66 -9.42 -7.71
C GLU A 99 -2.54 -8.37 -7.55
N LYS A 100 -2.29 -7.57 -8.59
CA LYS A 100 -1.36 -6.44 -8.48
C LYS A 100 -1.96 -5.31 -7.65
N GLY A 101 -1.08 -4.54 -6.98
CA GLY A 101 -1.48 -3.40 -6.18
C GLY A 101 -2.27 -2.39 -7.01
N LEU A 102 -3.32 -1.87 -6.41
CA LEU A 102 -4.15 -0.79 -6.92
C LEU A 102 -4.10 0.34 -5.88
N ASN A 103 -3.67 1.51 -6.30
CA ASN A 103 -3.54 2.68 -5.44
C ASN A 103 -4.45 3.81 -5.96
N LEU A 104 -5.09 4.51 -5.05
CA LEU A 104 -6.04 5.58 -5.30
C LEU A 104 -5.63 6.82 -4.50
N PRO A 105 -4.53 7.50 -4.90
CA PRO A 105 -3.87 8.53 -4.07
C PRO A 105 -4.74 9.77 -3.82
N ASP A 106 -5.74 10.00 -4.67
CA ASP A 106 -6.61 11.18 -4.59
C ASP A 106 -7.96 10.87 -3.92
N THR A 107 -8.25 9.58 -3.65
CA THR A 107 -9.56 9.13 -3.15
C THR A 107 -9.49 8.74 -1.68
N GLN A 108 -10.32 9.36 -0.85
CA GLN A 108 -10.45 8.95 0.54
C GLN A 108 -11.31 7.68 0.64
N ILE A 109 -10.67 6.56 0.98
CA ILE A 109 -11.35 5.29 1.18
C ILE A 109 -11.28 4.91 2.65
N ASN A 110 -12.45 4.69 3.24
CA ASN A 110 -12.55 4.32 4.65
C ASN A 110 -12.56 2.78 4.79
N LEU A 111 -11.38 2.17 4.63
CA LEU A 111 -11.20 0.73 4.85
C LEU A 111 -10.80 0.44 6.30
N GLU A 112 -11.31 -0.65 6.85
CA GLU A 112 -10.86 -1.15 8.15
C GLU A 112 -9.40 -1.59 8.06
N VAL A 113 -8.56 -1.20 9.03
CA VAL A 113 -7.13 -1.55 9.06
C VAL A 113 -6.88 -3.06 9.18
N LEU A 114 -7.81 -3.81 9.74
CA LEU A 114 -7.75 -5.27 9.84
C LEU A 114 -8.78 -5.92 8.94
N THR A 115 -8.31 -6.66 7.96
CA THR A 115 -9.16 -7.46 7.09
C THR A 115 -9.68 -8.72 7.80
N LYS A 116 -10.68 -9.39 7.21
CA LYS A 116 -11.16 -10.69 7.70
C LYS A 116 -10.04 -11.76 7.69
N VAL A 117 -9.06 -11.63 6.80
CA VAL A 117 -7.91 -12.55 6.75
C VAL A 117 -6.96 -12.23 7.90
N ASP A 118 -6.66 -10.96 8.14
CA ASP A 118 -5.80 -10.55 9.26
C ASP A 118 -6.35 -11.05 10.59
N LEU A 119 -7.67 -10.91 10.81
CA LEU A 119 -8.31 -11.39 12.03
C LEU A 119 -8.16 -12.90 12.25
N LYS A 120 -8.06 -13.70 11.17
CA LYS A 120 -7.85 -15.16 11.25
C LYS A 120 -6.39 -15.52 11.55
N VAL A 121 -5.42 -14.70 11.10
CA VAL A 121 -3.99 -14.99 11.27
C VAL A 121 -3.38 -14.35 12.53
N ILE A 122 -4.01 -13.34 13.10
CA ILE A 122 -3.57 -12.68 14.35
C ILE A 122 -3.26 -13.67 15.49
N PRO A 123 -4.07 -14.72 15.77
CA PRO A 123 -3.74 -15.68 16.81
C PRO A 123 -2.40 -16.40 16.59
N PHE A 124 -2.10 -16.73 15.33
CA PHE A 124 -0.83 -17.36 14.96
C PHE A 124 0.33 -16.37 15.07
N ILE A 125 0.17 -15.16 14.54
CA ILE A 125 1.16 -14.08 14.63
C ILE A 125 1.49 -13.78 16.08
N ALA A 126 0.48 -13.53 16.92
CA ALA A 126 0.65 -13.20 18.32
C ALA A 126 1.39 -14.29 19.12
N LYS A 127 1.27 -15.56 18.72
CA LYS A 127 1.93 -16.68 19.39
C LYS A 127 3.38 -16.88 18.93
N ASN A 128 3.71 -16.56 17.67
CA ASN A 128 4.96 -17.00 17.05
C ASN A 128 5.89 -15.86 16.62
N ALA A 129 5.41 -14.60 16.60
CA ALA A 129 6.21 -13.46 16.19
C ALA A 129 6.88 -12.78 17.40
N ASP A 130 8.10 -12.30 17.22
CA ASP A 130 8.77 -11.36 18.14
C ASP A 130 8.43 -9.93 17.76
N LEU A 131 8.35 -9.65 16.45
CA LEU A 131 8.00 -8.35 15.87
C LEU A 131 6.83 -8.51 14.91
N VAL A 132 5.89 -7.55 14.95
CA VAL A 132 4.73 -7.51 14.07
C VAL A 132 4.70 -6.21 13.29
N GLY A 133 4.83 -6.30 11.96
CA GLY A 133 4.61 -5.18 11.05
C GLY A 133 3.12 -4.89 10.88
N CYS A 134 2.74 -3.65 11.07
CA CYS A 134 1.37 -3.16 10.94
C CYS A 134 1.25 -2.33 9.66
N SER A 135 0.67 -2.91 8.60
CA SER A 135 0.55 -2.25 7.30
C SER A 135 -0.70 -1.37 7.21
N PHE A 136 -0.63 -0.37 6.36
CA PHE A 136 -1.72 0.55 6.01
C PHE A 136 -2.38 1.25 7.22
N LEU A 137 -1.57 1.55 8.24
CA LEU A 137 -1.99 2.41 9.35
C LEU A 137 -2.32 3.80 8.82
N ARG A 138 -3.35 4.43 9.40
CA ARG A 138 -3.74 5.81 9.09
C ARG A 138 -3.85 6.67 10.34
N THR A 139 -4.33 6.09 11.44
CA THR A 139 -4.66 6.82 12.68
C THR A 139 -4.18 6.08 13.92
N ALA A 140 -4.07 6.82 15.04
CA ALA A 140 -3.80 6.23 16.37
C ALA A 140 -4.82 5.15 16.77
N LYS A 141 -6.08 5.26 16.28
CA LYS A 141 -7.11 4.24 16.53
C LYS A 141 -6.76 2.90 15.91
N ASP A 142 -6.08 2.90 14.75
CA ASP A 142 -5.65 1.68 14.07
C ASP A 142 -4.60 0.96 14.91
N VAL A 143 -3.60 1.71 15.41
CA VAL A 143 -2.56 1.18 16.31
C VAL A 143 -3.21 0.59 17.56
N LYS A 144 -4.12 1.32 18.20
CA LYS A 144 -4.85 0.88 19.39
C LYS A 144 -5.66 -0.40 19.12
N LEU A 145 -6.33 -0.49 17.98
CA LEU A 145 -7.11 -1.67 17.59
C LEU A 145 -6.21 -2.91 17.46
N ILE A 146 -5.10 -2.79 16.74
CA ILE A 146 -4.13 -3.89 16.54
C ILE A 146 -3.56 -4.34 17.89
N LYS A 147 -3.11 -3.40 18.72
CA LYS A 147 -2.63 -3.69 20.09
C LYS A 147 -3.65 -4.50 20.87
N ASN A 148 -4.91 -4.04 20.90
CA ASN A 148 -5.96 -4.71 21.66
C ASN A 148 -6.27 -6.11 21.13
N LYS A 149 -6.05 -6.37 19.85
CA LYS A 149 -6.21 -7.71 19.28
C LYS A 149 -5.04 -8.63 19.66
N LEU A 150 -3.81 -8.13 19.63
CA LEU A 150 -2.61 -8.90 20.00
C LEU A 150 -2.54 -9.19 21.51
N LYS A 151 -2.90 -8.24 22.37
CA LYS A 151 -2.91 -8.39 23.84
C LYS A 151 -3.83 -9.49 24.37
N LYS A 152 -4.75 -10.00 23.55
CA LYS A 152 -5.57 -11.16 23.94
C LYS A 152 -4.79 -12.46 24.03
N TYR A 153 -3.54 -12.47 23.60
CA TYR A 153 -2.65 -13.63 23.59
C TYR A 153 -1.45 -13.37 24.50
N ASN A 154 -0.94 -14.41 25.14
CA ASN A 154 0.09 -14.30 26.18
C ASN A 154 1.47 -13.83 25.69
N ASN A 155 1.76 -13.96 24.40
CA ASN A 155 2.96 -13.38 23.78
C ASN A 155 2.59 -11.97 23.29
N ASN A 156 3.39 -10.96 23.68
CA ASN A 156 3.17 -9.57 23.29
C ASN A 156 4.26 -9.12 22.30
N PRO A 157 4.12 -9.44 21.00
CA PRO A 157 5.11 -9.06 20.01
C PRO A 157 5.22 -7.54 19.90
N LYS A 158 6.44 -7.04 19.66
CA LYS A 158 6.67 -5.60 19.50
C LYS A 158 6.14 -5.11 18.17
N LEU A 159 5.56 -3.92 18.15
CA LEU A 159 4.98 -3.35 16.95
C LEU A 159 6.01 -2.64 16.08
N ILE A 160 5.91 -2.84 14.78
CA ILE A 160 6.58 -2.03 13.76
C ILE A 160 5.50 -1.31 12.96
N LEU A 161 5.42 0.00 13.15
CA LEU A 161 4.46 0.85 12.43
C LEU A 161 4.98 1.07 11.01
N LYS A 162 4.27 0.55 10.02
CA LYS A 162 4.65 0.73 8.61
C LYS A 162 3.99 2.00 8.06
N ILE A 163 4.81 2.94 7.64
CA ILE A 163 4.35 4.21 7.07
C ILE A 163 4.28 4.03 5.55
N GLU A 164 3.07 3.92 5.05
CA GLU A 164 2.74 3.53 3.68
C GLU A 164 1.74 4.45 2.99
N THR A 165 1.07 5.34 3.77
CA THR A 165 -0.02 6.20 3.27
C THR A 165 0.22 7.67 3.62
N PRO A 166 -0.35 8.63 2.85
CA PRO A 166 -0.27 10.05 3.18
C PRO A 166 -0.83 10.36 4.56
N GLU A 167 -1.93 9.70 4.96
CA GLU A 167 -2.55 9.88 6.28
C GLU A 167 -1.61 9.42 7.40
N ALA A 168 -0.87 8.32 7.20
CA ALA A 168 0.12 7.87 8.19
C ALA A 168 1.25 8.88 8.39
N VAL A 169 1.69 9.55 7.33
CA VAL A 169 2.69 10.63 7.40
C VAL A 169 2.13 11.80 8.21
N ILE A 170 0.95 12.31 7.85
CA ILE A 170 0.31 13.45 8.53
C ILE A 170 0.06 13.12 10.01
N ASN A 171 -0.37 11.91 10.30
CA ASN A 171 -0.73 11.48 11.66
C ASN A 171 0.43 10.84 12.43
N LEU A 172 1.67 10.84 11.89
CA LEU A 172 2.80 10.14 12.48
C LEU A 172 3.01 10.48 13.97
N PRO A 173 2.96 11.76 14.41
CA PRO A 173 3.09 12.06 15.84
C PRO A 173 2.04 11.35 16.71
N SER A 174 0.81 11.27 16.26
CA SER A 174 -0.27 10.61 17.01
C SER A 174 -0.15 9.08 17.02
N LEU A 175 0.35 8.50 15.90
CA LEU A 175 0.67 7.07 15.82
C LEU A 175 1.78 6.70 16.81
N LEU A 176 2.85 7.51 16.88
CA LEU A 176 3.96 7.31 17.80
C LEU A 176 3.51 7.43 19.26
N LEU A 177 2.74 8.46 19.61
CA LEU A 177 2.21 8.63 20.96
C LEU A 177 1.36 7.43 21.41
N GLU A 178 0.54 6.87 20.53
CA GLU A 178 -0.22 5.65 20.85
C GLU A 178 0.70 4.42 20.98
N ALA A 179 1.72 4.31 20.14
CA ALA A 179 2.68 3.22 20.23
C ALA A 179 3.58 3.28 21.48
N MET A 180 3.95 4.48 21.94
CA MET A 180 4.74 4.73 23.14
C MET A 180 4.09 4.22 24.44
N THR A 181 2.80 3.91 24.41
CA THR A 181 2.14 3.26 25.56
C THR A 181 2.60 1.80 25.73
N GLU A 182 3.36 1.25 24.80
CA GLU A 182 4.05 -0.05 24.89
C GLU A 182 5.52 0.18 25.26
N GLU A 183 6.16 -0.86 25.83
CA GLU A 183 7.57 -0.79 26.24
C GLU A 183 8.55 -0.63 25.06
N SER A 184 8.21 -1.18 23.91
CA SER A 184 9.05 -1.14 22.71
C SER A 184 8.23 -1.21 21.45
N PHE A 185 8.59 -0.38 20.50
CA PHE A 185 8.03 -0.35 19.14
C PHE A 185 9.10 0.17 18.18
N GLY A 186 8.82 0.12 16.88
CA GLY A 186 9.63 0.75 15.84
C GLY A 186 8.76 1.27 14.70
N VAL A 187 9.40 1.97 13.80
CA VAL A 187 8.78 2.50 12.58
C VAL A 187 9.45 1.88 11.35
N MET A 188 8.70 1.60 10.32
CA MET A 188 9.23 1.19 9.02
C MET A 188 8.78 2.17 7.95
N ILE A 189 9.73 2.79 7.26
CA ILE A 189 9.45 3.56 6.04
C ILE A 189 9.30 2.55 4.90
N ALA A 190 8.07 2.20 4.55
CA ALA A 190 7.76 1.21 3.53
C ALA A 190 7.69 1.89 2.16
N ARG A 191 8.86 2.26 1.62
CA ARG A 191 9.05 3.15 0.47
C ARG A 191 8.33 2.71 -0.80
N GLY A 192 8.10 1.42 -0.98
CA GLY A 192 7.41 0.89 -2.17
C GLY A 192 5.99 1.41 -2.32
N ASP A 193 5.16 1.22 -1.29
CA ASP A 193 3.78 1.71 -1.28
C ASP A 193 3.75 3.24 -1.03
N LEU A 194 4.56 3.73 -0.09
CA LEU A 194 4.61 5.17 0.23
C LEU A 194 4.88 6.04 -0.99
N ALA A 195 5.90 5.70 -1.82
CA ALA A 195 6.25 6.49 -2.99
C ALA A 195 5.14 6.58 -4.04
N VAL A 196 4.33 5.52 -4.15
CA VAL A 196 3.18 5.50 -5.07
C VAL A 196 2.05 6.39 -4.56
N GLU A 197 1.85 6.42 -3.25
CA GLU A 197 0.77 7.18 -2.59
C GLU A 197 1.07 8.69 -2.50
N ILE A 198 2.32 9.08 -2.17
CA ILE A 198 2.70 10.50 -1.99
C ILE A 198 3.27 11.15 -3.26
N GLY A 199 3.61 10.35 -4.29
CA GLY A 199 4.37 10.75 -5.46
C GLY A 199 5.88 10.52 -5.28
N PHE A 200 6.53 9.98 -6.32
CA PHE A 200 7.96 9.63 -6.28
C PHE A 200 8.85 10.86 -6.04
N GLU A 201 8.44 12.02 -6.54
CA GLU A 201 9.13 13.30 -6.41
C GLU A 201 9.21 13.80 -4.97
N ARG A 202 8.26 13.40 -4.12
CA ARG A 202 8.21 13.79 -2.72
C ARG A 202 8.86 12.80 -1.75
N LEU A 203 9.25 11.63 -2.25
CA LEU A 203 9.70 10.53 -1.38
C LEU A 203 10.89 10.93 -0.50
N SER A 204 11.89 11.64 -1.04
CA SER A 204 13.08 12.04 -0.28
C SER A 204 12.73 13.00 0.86
N GLU A 205 11.93 14.03 0.57
CA GLU A 205 11.45 15.00 1.56
C GLU A 205 10.70 14.32 2.70
N ILE A 206 9.76 13.44 2.35
CA ILE A 206 8.93 12.75 3.35
C ILE A 206 9.73 11.74 4.18
N GLN A 207 10.73 11.09 3.60
CA GLN A 207 11.65 10.24 4.36
C GLN A 207 12.38 11.01 5.45
N ASP A 208 12.92 12.20 5.11
CA ASP A 208 13.62 13.05 6.07
C ASP A 208 12.68 13.52 7.18
N GLU A 209 11.45 13.91 6.84
CA GLU A 209 10.44 14.31 7.82
C GLU A 209 10.12 13.16 8.80
N ILE A 210 9.91 11.94 8.27
CA ILE A 210 9.68 10.76 9.11
C ILE A 210 10.88 10.49 10.03
N LEU A 211 12.11 10.58 9.53
CA LEU A 211 13.32 10.37 10.32
C LEU A 211 13.41 11.38 11.47
N TRP A 212 13.23 12.68 11.21
CA TRP A 212 13.30 13.71 12.24
C TRP A 212 12.25 13.52 13.34
N ILE A 213 11.03 13.18 12.95
CA ILE A 213 9.95 12.92 13.91
C ILE A 213 10.27 11.67 14.75
N CYS A 214 10.78 10.61 14.12
CA CYS A 214 11.16 9.38 14.82
C CYS A 214 12.38 9.59 15.74
N GLU A 215 13.37 10.39 15.31
CA GLU A 215 14.52 10.76 16.15
C GLU A 215 14.05 11.52 17.39
N ALA A 216 13.20 12.52 17.23
CA ALA A 216 12.63 13.27 18.35
C ALA A 216 11.82 12.37 19.32
N ALA A 217 11.23 11.30 18.82
CA ALA A 217 10.48 10.31 19.57
C ALA A 217 11.35 9.16 20.11
N HIS A 218 12.65 9.14 19.85
CA HIS A 218 13.56 8.02 20.14
C HIS A 218 13.04 6.67 19.59
N ALA A 219 12.34 6.69 18.45
CA ALA A 219 11.81 5.50 17.82
C ALA A 219 12.81 4.96 16.79
N PRO A 220 13.22 3.69 16.88
CA PRO A 220 14.08 3.09 15.88
C PRO A 220 13.34 2.99 14.53
N VAL A 221 14.06 3.27 13.44
CA VAL A 221 13.52 3.27 12.09
C VAL A 221 14.14 2.15 11.25
N ILE A 222 13.29 1.43 10.54
CA ILE A 222 13.66 0.45 9.52
C ILE A 222 13.43 1.08 8.16
N TRP A 223 14.48 1.21 7.39
CA TRP A 223 14.38 1.64 6.01
C TRP A 223 14.15 0.45 5.09
N ALA A 224 12.97 0.36 4.47
CA ALA A 224 12.55 -0.83 3.74
C ALA A 224 12.38 -0.57 2.25
N THR A 225 12.58 -1.64 1.48
CA THR A 225 12.48 -1.77 0.03
C THR A 225 13.56 -1.04 -0.77
N GLN A 226 14.14 -1.73 -1.73
CA GLN A 226 15.07 -1.22 -2.75
C GLN A 226 16.25 -0.38 -2.24
N VAL A 227 16.76 -0.64 -1.04
CA VAL A 227 17.90 0.11 -0.48
C VAL A 227 19.18 -0.20 -1.24
N LEU A 228 19.51 -1.49 -1.42
CA LEU A 228 20.68 -1.97 -2.16
C LEU A 228 20.28 -3.06 -3.19
N GLU A 229 19.22 -2.83 -3.94
CA GLU A 229 18.65 -3.83 -4.85
C GLU A 229 19.59 -4.17 -6.01
N THR A 230 20.21 -3.15 -6.64
CA THR A 230 21.15 -3.36 -7.74
C THR A 230 22.40 -4.04 -7.24
N TYR A 231 22.91 -3.63 -6.08
CA TYR A 231 24.04 -4.29 -5.44
C TYR A 231 23.76 -5.79 -5.19
N SER A 232 22.61 -6.11 -4.63
CA SER A 232 22.19 -7.51 -4.38
C SER A 232 22.10 -8.35 -5.65
N LYS A 233 21.71 -7.74 -6.78
CA LYS A 233 21.55 -8.45 -8.06
C LYS A 233 22.82 -8.55 -8.90
N SER A 234 23.69 -7.55 -8.84
CA SER A 234 24.85 -7.41 -9.76
C SER A 234 26.20 -7.36 -9.05
N GLY A 235 26.24 -7.21 -7.73
CA GLY A 235 27.45 -7.01 -6.95
C GLY A 235 28.02 -5.59 -6.99
N PHE A 236 27.34 -4.64 -7.70
CA PHE A 236 27.74 -3.24 -7.78
C PHE A 236 26.58 -2.34 -7.42
N ALA A 237 26.78 -1.47 -6.41
CA ALA A 237 25.79 -0.48 -6.01
C ALA A 237 25.79 0.73 -6.97
N THR A 238 24.62 1.29 -7.20
CA THR A 238 24.51 2.61 -7.86
C THR A 238 24.85 3.72 -6.87
N ARG A 239 25.14 4.92 -7.39
CA ARG A 239 25.41 6.09 -6.51
C ARG A 239 24.24 6.42 -5.62
N SER A 240 23.01 6.32 -6.13
CA SER A 240 21.78 6.54 -5.36
C SER A 240 21.61 5.52 -4.24
N GLU A 241 21.89 4.25 -4.49
CA GLU A 241 21.83 3.22 -3.44
C GLU A 241 22.85 3.44 -2.32
N ILE A 242 24.08 3.90 -2.68
CA ILE A 242 25.09 4.26 -1.68
C ILE A 242 24.62 5.44 -0.83
N THR A 243 24.04 6.47 -1.48
CA THR A 243 23.49 7.64 -0.78
C THR A 243 22.34 7.25 0.15
N ASP A 244 21.41 6.43 -0.34
CA ASP A 244 20.29 5.91 0.43
C ASP A 244 20.78 5.12 1.66
N ALA A 245 21.74 4.21 1.47
CA ALA A 245 22.26 3.40 2.56
C ALA A 245 22.99 4.26 3.62
N ALA A 246 23.76 5.26 3.18
CA ALA A 246 24.44 6.19 4.08
C ALA A 246 23.46 7.09 4.84
N HIS A 247 22.34 7.44 4.22
CA HIS A 247 21.31 8.25 4.86
C HIS A 247 20.49 7.44 5.88
N ALA A 248 20.38 6.14 5.69
CA ALA A 248 19.68 5.22 6.59
C ALA A 248 20.54 4.78 7.80
N ALA A 249 21.86 5.01 7.77
CA ALA A 249 22.79 4.61 8.82
C ALA A 249 22.92 5.64 9.94
#